data_0dd1b76bd1e6397089e13f76ca72235a
#
_entry.id   0dd1b76bd1e6397089e13f76ca72235a
#
_cell.length_a   1.000
_cell.length_b   1.000
_cell.length_c   1.000
_cell.angle_alpha   90.00
_cell.angle_beta   90.00
_cell.angle_gamma   90.00
#
_symmetry.space_group_name_H-M   'P 1'
#
loop_
_entity.id
_entity.type
_entity.pdbx_description
1 polymer ?
#
loop_
_entity_poly.entity_id
_entity_poly.type
_entity_poly.pdbx_seq_one_letter_code
_entity_poly.pdbx_strand_id
1 'polypeptide(L)'
;MDSSQLKHNMAQFTGTENYYRHVLSRMKYTDGVQFFAENAGGGAYWFLDIVGTELIEIQQSQPFISIKLRAQDNKADISATDGNDSPLYKRHIEFTDCPDGVWEFYLIDGIMLLTREY
;
A
#
# COMPACT_ATOMS: atom_id res chain seq x y z
N MET A 1 -17.21 -0.49 -1.08
CA MET A 1 -17.08 0.82 -0.40
C MET A 1 -16.67 1.86 -1.41
N ASP A 2 -17.27 3.06 -1.33
CA ASP A 2 -16.76 4.18 -2.10
C ASP A 2 -15.52 4.78 -1.42
N SER A 3 -14.91 5.79 -2.04
CA SER A 3 -13.69 6.41 -1.55
C SER A 3 -13.85 6.97 -0.13
N SER A 4 -14.94 7.68 0.14
CA SER A 4 -15.19 8.28 1.47
C SER A 4 -15.36 7.23 2.55
N GLN A 5 -16.10 6.17 2.27
CA GLN A 5 -16.33 5.07 3.21
C GLN A 5 -15.02 4.34 3.50
N LEU A 6 -14.22 4.09 2.47
CA LEU A 6 -12.94 3.41 2.65
C LEU A 6 -11.99 4.24 3.50
N LYS A 7 -11.87 5.54 3.21
CA LYS A 7 -11.03 6.46 4.00
C LYS A 7 -11.50 6.54 5.44
N HIS A 8 -12.82 6.67 5.65
CA HIS A 8 -13.39 6.75 6.99
C HIS A 8 -13.08 5.50 7.81
N ASN A 9 -13.27 4.33 7.21
CA ASN A 9 -13.02 3.06 7.92
C ASN A 9 -11.53 2.81 8.15
N MET A 10 -10.67 3.24 7.24
CA MET A 10 -9.22 3.13 7.43
C MET A 10 -8.71 4.01 8.56
N ALA A 11 -9.42 5.10 8.87
CA ALA A 11 -9.00 6.03 9.92
C ALA A 11 -8.98 5.42 11.32
N GLN A 12 -9.66 4.30 11.53
CA GLN A 12 -9.66 3.61 12.83
C GLN A 12 -8.34 2.85 13.09
N PHE A 13 -7.57 2.58 12.07
CA PHE A 13 -6.31 1.83 12.22
C PHE A 13 -5.18 2.79 12.55
N THR A 14 -4.86 2.91 13.85
CA THR A 14 -3.81 3.81 14.35
C THR A 14 -2.62 3.06 14.93
N GLY A 15 -2.62 1.75 14.83
CA GLY A 15 -1.59 0.81 15.20
C GLY A 15 -2.05 -0.56 14.75
N THR A 16 -1.25 -1.58 14.95
CA THR A 16 -1.64 -2.93 14.55
C THR A 16 -1.51 -3.91 15.72
N GLU A 17 -2.44 -4.83 15.82
CA GLU A 17 -2.39 -5.93 16.78
C GLU A 17 -1.85 -7.20 16.12
N ASN A 18 -2.02 -7.32 14.80
CA ASN A 18 -1.65 -8.49 14.04
C ASN A 18 -0.74 -8.13 12.87
N TYR A 19 0.13 -9.06 12.50
CA TYR A 19 0.92 -8.96 11.29
C TYR A 19 0.61 -10.18 10.43
N TYR A 20 0.35 -9.93 9.16
CA TYR A 20 -0.01 -10.95 8.18
C TYR A 20 1.18 -11.18 7.26
N ARG A 21 1.40 -12.41 6.87
CA ARG A 21 2.51 -12.75 5.98
C ARG A 21 2.03 -12.77 4.54
N HIS A 22 2.76 -12.06 3.67
CA HIS A 22 2.49 -12.10 2.23
C HIS A 22 2.82 -13.49 1.68
N VAL A 23 1.93 -14.02 0.82
CA VAL A 23 2.05 -15.41 0.37
C VAL A 23 3.19 -15.66 -0.59
N LEU A 24 3.67 -14.63 -1.31
CA LEU A 24 4.69 -14.76 -2.34
C LEU A 24 6.06 -14.26 -1.91
N SER A 25 6.20 -13.68 -0.73
CA SER A 25 7.45 -13.04 -0.32
C SER A 25 7.61 -13.04 1.19
N ARG A 26 8.73 -12.46 1.66
CA ARG A 26 8.99 -12.30 3.09
C ARG A 26 8.26 -11.10 3.71
N MET A 27 7.56 -10.30 2.91
CA MET A 27 6.88 -9.11 3.39
C MET A 27 5.76 -9.46 4.37
N LYS A 28 5.64 -8.64 5.42
CA LYS A 28 4.49 -8.69 6.33
C LYS A 28 3.68 -7.42 6.16
N TYR A 29 2.44 -7.45 6.56
CA TYR A 29 1.58 -6.27 6.52
C TYR A 29 0.63 -6.24 7.71
N THR A 30 0.13 -5.04 8.01
CA THR A 30 -0.63 -4.73 9.20
C THR A 30 -2.12 -4.97 9.03
N ASP A 31 -2.87 -4.81 10.13
CA ASP A 31 -4.34 -4.85 10.11
C ASP A 31 -4.93 -3.83 9.13
N GLY A 32 -4.38 -2.60 9.13
CA GLY A 32 -4.88 -1.54 8.25
C GLY A 32 -4.64 -1.83 6.78
N VAL A 33 -3.48 -2.39 6.45
CA VAL A 33 -3.17 -2.80 5.08
C VAL A 33 -4.05 -3.96 4.64
N GLN A 34 -4.30 -4.93 5.53
CA GLN A 34 -5.22 -6.02 5.23
C GLN A 34 -6.62 -5.49 4.92
N PHE A 35 -7.10 -4.56 5.74
CA PHE A 35 -8.41 -3.94 5.52
C PHE A 35 -8.48 -3.29 4.13
N PHE A 36 -7.45 -2.53 3.76
CA PHE A 36 -7.39 -1.92 2.43
C PHE A 36 -7.42 -2.98 1.34
N ALA A 37 -6.59 -4.01 1.46
CA ALA A 37 -6.50 -5.07 0.44
C ALA A 37 -7.83 -5.81 0.25
N GLU A 38 -8.62 -5.97 1.31
CA GLU A 38 -9.89 -6.66 1.25
C GLU A 38 -11.04 -5.78 0.75
N ASN A 39 -10.96 -4.46 0.95
CA ASN A 39 -12.10 -3.57 0.76
C ASN A 39 -11.94 -2.53 -0.34
N ALA A 40 -10.75 -2.34 -0.90
CA ALA A 40 -10.55 -1.40 -1.99
C ALA A 40 -11.05 -2.01 -3.30
N GLY A 41 -12.19 -1.52 -3.79
CA GLY A 41 -12.86 -2.10 -4.93
C GLY A 41 -13.27 -3.54 -4.66
N GLY A 42 -13.06 -4.42 -5.61
CA GLY A 42 -13.27 -5.85 -5.46
C GLY A 42 -12.10 -6.58 -4.82
N GLY A 43 -11.16 -5.83 -4.25
CA GLY A 43 -9.96 -6.35 -3.60
C GLY A 43 -8.70 -5.80 -4.25
N ALA A 44 -7.69 -5.50 -3.43
CA ALA A 44 -6.44 -4.91 -3.89
C ALA A 44 -5.22 -5.72 -3.44
N TYR A 45 -5.35 -7.05 -3.32
CA TYR A 45 -4.18 -7.89 -3.04
C TYR A 45 -3.15 -7.85 -4.17
N TRP A 46 -3.60 -7.51 -5.39
CA TRP A 46 -2.68 -7.29 -6.52
C TRP A 46 -1.66 -6.20 -6.20
N PHE A 47 -2.07 -5.18 -5.47
CA PHE A 47 -1.17 -4.10 -5.04
C PHE A 47 -0.15 -4.62 -4.03
N LEU A 48 -0.58 -5.43 -3.06
CA LEU A 48 0.33 -6.05 -2.11
C LEU A 48 1.33 -6.99 -2.82
N ASP A 49 0.90 -7.67 -3.88
CA ASP A 49 1.79 -8.52 -4.65
C ASP A 49 2.90 -7.70 -5.33
N ILE A 50 2.56 -6.52 -5.86
CA ILE A 50 3.56 -5.63 -6.46
C ILE A 50 4.54 -5.15 -5.40
N VAL A 51 4.04 -4.67 -4.25
CA VAL A 51 4.90 -4.18 -3.17
C VAL A 51 5.80 -5.31 -2.66
N GLY A 52 5.23 -6.49 -2.44
CA GLY A 52 5.95 -7.63 -1.87
C GLY A 52 6.94 -8.29 -2.81
N THR A 53 6.85 -8.06 -4.11
CA THR A 53 7.78 -8.65 -5.09
C THR A 53 8.73 -7.63 -5.68
N GLU A 54 8.31 -6.40 -5.87
CA GLU A 54 9.14 -5.36 -6.52
C GLU A 54 9.74 -4.37 -5.53
N LEU A 55 8.92 -3.82 -4.61
CA LEU A 55 9.44 -2.83 -3.67
C LEU A 55 10.23 -3.46 -2.53
N ILE A 56 9.89 -4.67 -2.12
CA ILE A 56 10.63 -5.37 -1.09
C ILE A 56 12.11 -5.57 -1.49
N GLU A 57 12.39 -5.71 -2.77
CA GLU A 57 13.76 -5.81 -3.28
C GLU A 57 14.51 -4.50 -3.12
N ILE A 58 13.83 -3.37 -3.39
CA ILE A 58 14.41 -2.04 -3.20
C ILE A 58 14.73 -1.80 -1.72
N GLN A 59 13.92 -2.35 -0.82
CA GLN A 59 14.10 -2.17 0.62
C GLN A 59 15.39 -2.78 1.15
N GLN A 60 16.06 -3.64 0.41
CA GLN A 60 17.37 -4.15 0.82
C GLN A 60 18.40 -3.02 1.00
N SER A 61 18.24 -1.93 0.25
CA SER A 61 19.12 -0.76 0.33
C SER A 61 18.42 0.51 0.82
N GLN A 62 17.10 0.45 1.06
CA GLN A 62 16.30 1.59 1.47
C GLN A 62 15.46 1.18 2.70
N PRO A 63 15.89 1.53 3.91
CA PRO A 63 15.18 1.10 5.13
C PRO A 63 13.79 1.70 5.27
N PHE A 64 13.52 2.84 4.63
CA PHE A 64 12.22 3.51 4.67
C PHE A 64 11.74 3.81 3.25
N ILE A 65 10.56 3.30 2.90
CA ILE A 65 9.94 3.57 1.60
C ILE A 65 8.55 4.15 1.83
N SER A 66 8.27 5.30 1.22
CA SER A 66 6.94 5.93 1.21
C SER A 66 6.26 5.57 -0.10
N ILE A 67 5.05 5.00 -0.03
CA ILE A 67 4.33 4.48 -1.19
C ILE A 67 3.02 5.24 -1.35
N LYS A 68 2.72 5.65 -2.58
CA LYS A 68 1.43 6.25 -2.93
C LYS A 68 0.80 5.47 -4.06
N LEU A 69 -0.47 5.13 -3.87
CA LEU A 69 -1.32 4.56 -4.91
C LEU A 69 -2.35 5.62 -5.26
N ARG A 70 -2.23 6.21 -6.44
CA ARG A 70 -3.18 7.22 -6.93
C ARG A 70 -4.13 6.56 -7.89
N ALA A 71 -5.40 6.49 -7.52
CA ALA A 71 -6.44 5.91 -8.35
C ALA A 71 -7.37 7.00 -8.87
N GLN A 72 -7.70 6.96 -10.17
CA GLN A 72 -8.62 7.88 -10.79
C GLN A 72 -9.14 7.28 -12.09
N ASP A 73 -10.45 7.34 -12.28
CA ASP A 73 -11.11 6.91 -13.52
C ASP A 73 -10.74 5.49 -13.95
N ASN A 74 -10.75 4.56 -12.99
CA ASN A 74 -10.43 3.14 -13.19
C ASN A 74 -8.99 2.88 -13.64
N LYS A 75 -8.08 3.80 -13.35
CA LYS A 75 -6.64 3.66 -13.57
C LYS A 75 -5.92 4.01 -12.29
N ALA A 76 -4.68 3.61 -12.17
CA ALA A 76 -3.88 3.96 -11.00
C ALA A 76 -2.42 4.14 -11.37
N ASP A 77 -1.71 4.89 -10.51
CA ASP A 77 -0.27 5.03 -10.57
C ASP A 77 0.30 4.71 -9.20
N ILE A 78 1.28 3.83 -9.17
CA ILE A 78 2.03 3.52 -7.97
C ILE A 78 3.33 4.28 -8.03
N SER A 79 3.66 5.02 -6.97
CA SER A 79 4.95 5.69 -6.86
C SER A 79 5.53 5.45 -5.48
N ALA A 80 6.84 5.39 -5.40
CA ALA A 80 7.53 5.22 -4.13
C ALA A 80 8.75 6.13 -4.06
N THR A 81 9.00 6.67 -2.87
CA THR A 81 10.14 7.54 -2.58
C THR A 81 10.83 7.08 -1.31
N ASP A 82 11.99 7.67 -1.02
CA ASP A 82 12.74 7.40 0.22
C ASP A 82 12.22 8.21 1.42
N GLY A 83 11.07 8.89 1.27
CA GLY A 83 10.53 9.77 2.30
C GLY A 83 10.99 11.21 2.17
N ASN A 84 12.02 11.48 1.36
CA ASN A 84 12.56 12.83 1.10
C ASN A 84 12.43 13.19 -0.38
N ASP A 85 11.39 12.68 -1.03
CA ASP A 85 11.04 12.93 -2.43
C ASP A 85 12.03 12.38 -3.47
N SER A 86 13.02 11.60 -3.06
CA SER A 86 13.87 10.89 -4.03
C SER A 86 13.10 9.71 -4.60
N PRO A 87 12.83 9.70 -5.92
CA PRO A 87 12.01 8.63 -6.52
C PRO A 87 12.77 7.31 -6.53
N LEU A 88 12.07 6.24 -6.15
CA LEU A 88 12.59 4.88 -6.12
C LEU A 88 11.88 3.97 -7.10
N TYR A 89 10.60 4.24 -7.40
CA TYR A 89 9.77 3.30 -8.16
C TYR A 89 8.57 4.02 -8.73
N LYS A 90 8.15 3.60 -9.92
CA LYS A 90 6.93 4.12 -10.55
C LYS A 90 6.34 3.04 -11.46
N ARG A 91 5.02 2.87 -11.40
CA ARG A 91 4.32 1.91 -12.25
C ARG A 91 2.90 2.38 -12.52
N HIS A 92 2.48 2.32 -13.77
CA HIS A 92 1.11 2.63 -14.17
C HIS A 92 0.27 1.35 -14.23
N ILE A 93 -0.95 1.43 -13.71
CA ILE A 93 -1.93 0.35 -13.76
C ILE A 93 -3.07 0.78 -14.69
N GLU A 94 -3.21 0.10 -15.80
CA GLU A 94 -4.12 0.49 -16.88
C GLU A 94 -5.60 0.32 -16.51
N PHE A 95 -5.90 -0.63 -15.60
CA PHE A 95 -7.26 -0.81 -15.14
C PHE A 95 -7.29 -1.30 -13.70
N THR A 96 -8.12 -0.63 -12.88
CA THR A 96 -8.39 -1.05 -11.51
C THR A 96 -9.76 -0.55 -11.08
N ASP A 97 -10.42 -1.26 -10.17
CA ASP A 97 -11.64 -0.81 -9.52
C ASP A 97 -11.37 -0.17 -8.15
N CYS A 98 -10.10 0.12 -7.84
CA CYS A 98 -9.75 0.82 -6.61
C CYS A 98 -10.46 2.18 -6.59
N PRO A 99 -11.11 2.56 -5.48
CA PRO A 99 -11.78 3.86 -5.38
C PRO A 99 -10.83 5.02 -5.63
N ASP A 100 -11.34 6.07 -6.25
CA ASP A 100 -10.57 7.26 -6.56
C ASP A 100 -9.98 7.88 -5.29
N GLY A 101 -8.73 8.30 -5.37
CA GLY A 101 -8.05 8.94 -4.26
C GLY A 101 -6.56 8.65 -4.25
N VAL A 102 -5.91 9.20 -3.24
CA VAL A 102 -4.49 8.94 -2.97
C VAL A 102 -4.43 8.11 -1.71
N TRP A 103 -3.91 6.89 -1.85
CA TRP A 103 -3.80 5.93 -0.75
C TRP A 103 -2.33 5.81 -0.39
N GLU A 104 -1.99 6.05 0.87
CA GLU A 104 -0.60 6.21 1.31
C GLU A 104 -0.20 5.13 2.30
N PHE A 105 1.02 4.62 2.10
CA PHE A 105 1.56 3.51 2.88
C PHE A 105 3.05 3.72 3.12
N TYR A 106 3.58 3.02 4.12
CA TYR A 106 5.02 2.90 4.32
C TYR A 106 5.43 1.44 4.18
N LEU A 107 6.66 1.22 3.77
CA LEU A 107 7.31 -0.09 3.82
C LEU A 107 8.59 0.08 4.63
N ILE A 108 8.63 -0.50 5.83
CA ILE A 108 9.71 -0.32 6.79
C ILE A 108 10.10 -1.68 7.34
N ASP A 109 11.37 -2.04 7.20
CA ASP A 109 11.90 -3.33 7.71
C ASP A 109 11.07 -4.53 7.26
N GLY A 110 10.64 -4.52 6.01
CA GLY A 110 9.85 -5.61 5.44
C GLY A 110 8.39 -5.62 5.84
N ILE A 111 7.91 -4.56 6.49
CA ILE A 111 6.52 -4.44 6.95
C ILE A 111 5.83 -3.31 6.20
N MET A 112 4.71 -3.63 5.52
CA MET A 112 3.86 -2.64 4.88
C MET A 112 2.78 -2.20 5.88
N LEU A 113 2.62 -0.89 6.05
CA LEU A 113 1.68 -0.32 7.01
C LEU A 113 1.04 0.95 6.45
N LEU A 114 -0.12 1.32 7.00
CA LEU A 114 -0.70 2.63 6.72
C LEU A 114 0.15 3.70 7.40
N THR A 115 0.17 4.91 6.81
CA THR A 115 0.96 6.00 7.40
C THR A 115 0.54 6.33 8.82
N ARG A 116 -0.74 6.18 9.15
CA ARG A 116 -1.23 6.44 10.52
C ARG A 116 -0.96 5.32 11.50
N GLU A 117 -0.51 4.17 11.04
CA GLU A 117 -0.10 3.06 11.91
C GLU A 117 1.36 3.16 12.33
N TYR A 118 2.05 4.15 11.78
CA TYR A 118 3.48 4.36 12.04
C TYR A 118 3.71 4.95 13.49
#